data_90d5b8ad99524b129c136059ef558487
#
_entry.id   90d5b8ad99524b129c136059ef558487
#
_cell.length_a   1.000
_cell.length_b   1.000
_cell.length_c   1.000
_cell.angle_alpha   90.00
_cell.angle_beta   90.00
_cell.angle_gamma   90.00
#
_symmetry.space_group_name_H-M   'P 1'
#
loop_
_entity.id
_entity.type
_entity.pdbx_description
1 polymer ?
#
loop_
_entity_poly.entity_id
_entity_poly.type
_entity_poly.pdbx_seq_one_letter_code
_entity_poly.pdbx_strand_id
1 'polypeptide(L)'
;MDVIEALKTRRSVRAYKKDPVAKDTVHKILEAAIRTPSGMNTQPWEFVVVAGKALNQVREECGRLFNEGAFPTNDMLRKPFEGVYRQRQVALAMEIFKLMDIAREDKEKRKQWMSRGFRFFDAPCHIAICSDKSMEYHLDMLGIGAMCQSICLAALEYGLATCIADQGIMYDQVWKKYANIPESKRLIAGIAIGYPDWDFPANKLVTSREPVDKITTWLGFE
;
A
#
# COMPACT_ATOMS: atom_id res chain seq x y z
N MET A 1 -5.13 15.11 15.39
CA MET A 1 -5.19 15.77 14.03
C MET A 1 -6.64 15.91 13.62
N ASP A 2 -7.03 17.01 12.96
CA ASP A 2 -8.37 17.16 12.36
C ASP A 2 -8.55 16.18 11.19
N VAL A 3 -9.78 15.64 11.03
CA VAL A 3 -10.08 14.63 9.99
C VAL A 3 -9.83 15.17 8.58
N ILE A 4 -10.24 16.42 8.33
CA ILE A 4 -10.06 17.05 7.01
C ILE A 4 -8.58 17.27 6.71
N GLU A 5 -7.82 17.70 7.71
CA GLU A 5 -6.38 17.84 7.61
C GLU A 5 -5.71 16.50 7.32
N ALA A 6 -6.09 15.44 8.05
CA ALA A 6 -5.57 14.10 7.84
C ALA A 6 -5.83 13.60 6.40
N LEU A 7 -7.04 13.80 5.88
CA LEU A 7 -7.39 13.45 4.49
C LEU A 7 -6.56 14.21 3.46
N LYS A 8 -6.28 15.50 3.70
CA LYS A 8 -5.51 16.35 2.79
C LYS A 8 -4.00 16.09 2.85
N THR A 9 -3.48 15.74 4.02
CA THR A 9 -2.03 15.60 4.24
C THR A 9 -1.52 14.18 4.03
N ARG A 10 -2.40 13.15 4.18
CA ARG A 10 -2.01 11.77 3.92
C ARG A 10 -1.50 11.59 2.49
N ARG A 11 -0.33 10.98 2.37
CA ARG A 11 0.27 10.61 1.07
C ARG A 11 0.99 9.27 1.16
N SER A 12 1.29 8.67 0.01
CA SER A 12 2.07 7.44 -0.06
C SER A 12 3.55 7.75 0.15
N VAL A 13 4.12 7.29 1.25
CA VAL A 13 5.53 7.45 1.62
C VAL A 13 6.32 6.22 1.16
N ARG A 14 7.46 6.45 0.52
CA ARG A 14 8.25 5.41 -0.15
C ARG A 14 9.70 5.32 0.34
N ALA A 15 9.96 5.91 1.49
CA ALA A 15 11.19 5.72 2.27
C ALA A 15 10.91 6.06 3.73
N TYR A 16 11.52 5.31 4.63
CA TYR A 16 11.28 5.38 6.06
C TYR A 16 12.60 5.42 6.81
N LYS A 17 12.58 6.02 8.00
CA LYS A 17 13.66 5.89 8.98
C LYS A 17 13.75 4.43 9.44
N LYS A 18 14.90 4.07 9.99
CA LYS A 18 15.14 2.69 10.49
C LYS A 18 14.54 2.43 11.87
N ASP A 19 13.95 3.45 12.49
CA ASP A 19 13.34 3.35 13.81
C ASP A 19 12.22 2.30 13.80
N PRO A 20 12.23 1.36 14.74
CA PRO A 20 11.21 0.33 14.82
C PRO A 20 9.84 0.93 15.20
N VAL A 21 8.78 0.36 14.65
CA VAL A 21 7.41 0.68 15.06
C VAL A 21 7.02 -0.27 16.18
N ALA A 22 6.63 0.28 17.34
CA ALA A 22 6.22 -0.51 18.47
C ALA A 22 4.93 -1.29 18.19
N LYS A 23 4.85 -2.55 18.63
CA LYS A 23 3.66 -3.40 18.48
C LYS A 23 2.41 -2.72 19.04
N ASP A 24 2.51 -2.08 20.21
CA ASP A 24 1.38 -1.39 20.84
C ASP A 24 0.86 -0.23 20.01
N THR A 25 1.75 0.48 19.30
CA THR A 25 1.34 1.56 18.38
C THR A 25 0.55 0.97 17.21
N VAL A 26 1.05 -0.12 16.60
CA VAL A 26 0.31 -0.79 15.50
C VAL A 26 -1.02 -1.32 16.00
N HIS A 27 -1.07 -1.90 17.21
CA HIS A 27 -2.31 -2.37 17.82
C HIS A 27 -3.35 -1.26 17.94
N LYS A 28 -2.98 -0.10 18.50
CA LYS A 28 -3.87 1.07 18.62
C LYS A 28 -4.37 1.58 17.26
N ILE A 29 -3.51 1.57 16.26
CA ILE A 29 -3.89 1.93 14.88
C ILE A 29 -4.95 0.97 14.35
N LEU A 30 -4.74 -0.35 14.51
CA LEU A 30 -5.68 -1.36 14.04
C LEU A 30 -6.99 -1.32 14.86
N GLU A 31 -6.93 -1.11 16.18
CA GLU A 31 -8.09 -0.95 17.04
C GLU A 31 -8.99 0.20 16.61
N ALA A 32 -8.40 1.34 16.22
CA ALA A 32 -9.17 2.43 15.63
C ALA A 32 -9.70 2.07 14.24
N ALA A 33 -8.88 1.43 13.40
CA ALA A 33 -9.22 1.11 12.03
C ALA A 33 -10.32 0.06 11.88
N ILE A 34 -10.46 -0.91 12.81
CA ILE A 34 -11.53 -1.92 12.76
C ILE A 34 -12.95 -1.34 12.93
N ARG A 35 -13.07 -0.05 13.23
CA ARG A 35 -14.36 0.68 13.16
C ARG A 35 -14.81 0.97 11.72
N THR A 36 -14.01 0.61 10.74
CA THR A 36 -14.35 0.71 9.31
C THR A 36 -15.65 -0.04 9.01
N PRO A 37 -16.60 0.55 8.25
CA PRO A 37 -17.80 -0.15 7.84
C PRO A 37 -17.50 -1.23 6.80
N SER A 38 -18.33 -2.27 6.76
CA SER A 38 -18.35 -3.29 5.72
C SER A 38 -19.78 -3.69 5.38
N GLY A 39 -20.00 -4.24 4.20
CA GLY A 39 -21.32 -4.72 3.78
C GLY A 39 -21.89 -5.69 4.84
N MET A 40 -23.08 -5.42 5.34
CA MET A 40 -23.76 -6.23 6.37
C MET A 40 -22.90 -6.55 7.61
N ASN A 41 -21.88 -5.73 7.88
CA ASN A 41 -20.90 -5.92 8.96
C ASN A 41 -20.13 -7.25 8.85
N THR A 42 -19.85 -7.70 7.65
CA THR A 42 -19.14 -8.96 7.40
C THR A 42 -17.68 -8.94 7.84
N GLN A 43 -17.08 -7.76 7.98
CA GLN A 43 -15.69 -7.54 8.44
C GLN A 43 -14.69 -8.47 7.73
N PRO A 44 -14.57 -8.37 6.38
CA PRO A 44 -13.88 -9.35 5.54
C PRO A 44 -12.35 -9.25 5.59
N TRP A 45 -11.79 -8.70 6.64
CA TRP A 45 -10.37 -8.46 6.81
C TRP A 45 -9.75 -9.25 7.95
N GLU A 46 -8.59 -9.78 7.69
CA GLU A 46 -7.67 -10.30 8.69
C GLU A 46 -6.30 -9.67 8.47
N PHE A 47 -5.53 -9.49 9.53
CA PHE A 47 -4.25 -8.80 9.45
C PHE A 47 -3.09 -9.75 9.74
N VAL A 48 -2.07 -9.68 8.90
CA VAL A 48 -0.75 -10.24 9.19
C VAL A 48 0.24 -9.10 9.30
N VAL A 49 0.69 -8.82 10.50
CA VAL A 49 1.64 -7.74 10.79
C VAL A 49 3.02 -8.35 10.94
N VAL A 50 3.96 -7.88 10.12
CA VAL A 50 5.36 -8.36 10.14
C VAL A 50 6.33 -7.22 10.38
N ALA A 51 7.35 -7.50 11.20
CA ALA A 51 8.47 -6.60 11.50
C ALA A 51 9.73 -7.43 11.76
N GLY A 52 10.88 -6.77 11.89
CA GLY A 52 12.14 -7.41 12.26
C GLY A 52 12.53 -8.57 11.34
N LYS A 53 12.93 -9.71 11.91
CA LYS A 53 13.44 -10.88 11.17
C LYS A 53 12.41 -11.44 10.17
N ALA A 54 11.15 -11.56 10.58
CA ALA A 54 10.10 -12.10 9.71
C ALA A 54 9.88 -11.20 8.48
N LEU A 55 9.81 -9.87 8.68
CA LEU A 55 9.70 -8.92 7.58
C LEU A 55 10.92 -8.98 6.64
N ASN A 56 12.12 -9.12 7.19
CA ASN A 56 13.33 -9.21 6.37
C ASN A 56 13.31 -10.47 5.48
N GLN A 57 12.89 -11.61 6.00
CA GLN A 57 12.76 -12.84 5.21
C GLN A 57 11.77 -12.67 4.02
N VAL A 58 10.61 -12.09 4.28
CA VAL A 58 9.61 -11.81 3.21
C VAL A 58 10.17 -10.81 2.20
N ARG A 59 10.81 -9.74 2.67
CA ARG A 59 11.40 -8.68 1.84
C ARG A 59 12.49 -9.19 0.91
N GLU A 60 13.43 -9.96 1.45
CA GLU A 60 14.56 -10.50 0.72
C GLU A 60 14.08 -11.45 -0.38
N GLU A 61 13.15 -12.34 -0.04
CA GLU A 61 12.63 -13.30 -1.00
C GLU A 61 11.78 -12.66 -2.09
N CYS A 62 10.90 -11.71 -1.75
CA CYS A 62 10.15 -10.94 -2.75
C CYS A 62 11.09 -10.15 -3.68
N GLY A 63 12.13 -9.53 -3.12
CA GLY A 63 13.14 -8.80 -3.90
C GLY A 63 13.94 -9.74 -4.81
N ARG A 64 14.31 -10.92 -4.34
CA ARG A 64 15.00 -11.94 -5.13
C ARG A 64 14.15 -12.40 -6.32
N LEU A 65 12.91 -12.79 -6.07
CA LEU A 65 11.97 -13.24 -7.11
C LEU A 65 11.76 -12.16 -8.18
N PHE A 66 11.59 -10.90 -7.77
CA PHE A 66 11.48 -9.80 -8.72
C PHE A 66 12.74 -9.64 -9.59
N ASN A 67 13.93 -9.71 -8.99
CA ASN A 67 15.19 -9.55 -9.72
C ASN A 67 15.45 -10.68 -10.71
N GLU A 68 15.01 -11.89 -10.40
CA GLU A 68 15.06 -13.07 -11.27
C GLU A 68 13.97 -13.07 -12.36
N GLY A 69 13.04 -12.11 -12.32
CA GLY A 69 11.94 -12.01 -13.28
C GLY A 69 10.84 -13.07 -13.07
N ALA A 70 10.71 -13.57 -11.84
CA ALA A 70 9.67 -14.54 -11.51
C ALA A 70 8.26 -13.93 -11.72
N PHE A 71 7.34 -14.75 -12.21
CA PHE A 71 5.95 -14.33 -12.37
C PHE A 71 5.29 -14.16 -10.99
N PRO A 72 4.52 -13.07 -10.80
CA PRO A 72 3.68 -12.92 -9.62
C PRO A 72 2.66 -14.06 -9.51
N THR A 73 2.40 -14.51 -8.28
CA THR A 73 1.49 -15.64 -8.00
C THR A 73 0.18 -15.21 -7.37
N ASN A 74 0.06 -13.95 -6.94
CA ASN A 74 -1.17 -13.44 -6.37
C ASN A 74 -2.27 -13.31 -7.42
N ASP A 75 -3.47 -13.81 -7.11
CA ASP A 75 -4.68 -13.76 -7.96
C ASP A 75 -5.13 -12.33 -8.31
N MET A 76 -4.55 -11.32 -7.66
CA MET A 76 -4.81 -9.89 -7.84
C MET A 76 -4.12 -9.28 -9.07
N LEU A 77 -3.67 -10.07 -10.03
CA LEU A 77 -3.03 -9.56 -11.24
C LEU A 77 -3.95 -8.60 -11.99
N ARG A 78 -3.54 -7.35 -12.07
CA ARG A 78 -4.32 -6.30 -12.72
C ARG A 78 -4.13 -6.34 -14.23
N LYS A 79 -5.23 -6.12 -14.95
CA LYS A 79 -5.14 -5.72 -16.36
C LYS A 79 -4.45 -4.36 -16.47
N PRO A 80 -3.71 -4.09 -17.54
CA PRO A 80 -3.15 -2.77 -17.79
C PRO A 80 -4.23 -1.69 -17.76
N PHE A 81 -3.90 -0.53 -17.24
CA PHE A 81 -4.77 0.64 -17.33
C PHE A 81 -4.82 1.15 -18.77
N GLU A 82 -5.99 1.67 -19.17
CA GLU A 82 -6.23 2.27 -20.49
C GLU A 82 -6.78 3.69 -20.37
N GLY A 83 -6.78 4.45 -21.48
CA GLY A 83 -7.35 5.78 -21.58
C GLY A 83 -6.78 6.76 -20.52
N VAL A 84 -7.64 7.52 -19.90
CA VAL A 84 -7.28 8.52 -18.88
C VAL A 84 -6.59 7.91 -17.66
N TYR A 85 -6.92 6.69 -17.30
CA TYR A 85 -6.28 6.00 -16.16
C TYR A 85 -4.81 5.69 -16.46
N ARG A 86 -4.51 5.28 -17.69
CA ARG A 86 -3.13 5.09 -18.15
C ARG A 86 -2.36 6.41 -18.19
N GLN A 87 -2.98 7.49 -18.65
CA GLN A 87 -2.36 8.81 -18.66
C GLN A 87 -1.97 9.25 -17.24
N ARG A 88 -2.87 9.11 -16.25
CA ARG A 88 -2.59 9.43 -14.85
C ARG A 88 -1.46 8.58 -14.27
N GLN A 89 -1.44 7.28 -14.59
CA GLN A 89 -0.37 6.37 -14.15
C GLN A 89 0.99 6.81 -14.71
N VAL A 90 1.04 7.16 -15.99
CA VAL A 90 2.28 7.61 -16.64
C VAL A 90 2.75 8.94 -16.05
N ALA A 91 1.84 9.91 -15.88
CA ALA A 91 2.15 11.20 -15.28
C ALA A 91 2.77 11.04 -13.88
N LEU A 92 2.16 10.21 -13.03
CA LEU A 92 2.71 9.89 -11.71
C LEU A 92 4.12 9.29 -11.78
N ALA A 93 4.34 8.34 -12.69
CA ALA A 93 5.65 7.72 -12.86
C ALA A 93 6.70 8.72 -13.30
N MET A 94 6.36 9.64 -14.22
CA MET A 94 7.25 10.70 -14.68
C MET A 94 7.65 11.65 -13.56
N GLU A 95 6.70 12.07 -12.70
CA GLU A 95 6.99 12.93 -11.56
C GLU A 95 7.92 12.24 -10.55
N ILE A 96 7.68 10.97 -10.25
CA ILE A 96 8.56 10.18 -9.37
C ILE A 96 9.97 10.08 -9.97
N PHE A 97 10.09 9.73 -11.24
CA PHE A 97 11.39 9.57 -11.89
C PHE A 97 12.15 10.90 -11.96
N LYS A 98 11.45 12.01 -12.17
CA LYS A 98 12.04 13.36 -12.09
C LYS A 98 12.60 13.66 -10.72
N LEU A 99 11.84 13.39 -9.66
CA LEU A 99 12.29 13.59 -8.27
C LEU A 99 13.48 12.71 -7.92
N MET A 100 13.53 11.49 -8.44
CA MET A 100 14.57 10.50 -8.18
C MET A 100 15.78 10.60 -9.12
N ASP A 101 15.80 11.58 -10.01
CA ASP A 101 16.84 11.71 -11.05
C ASP A 101 17.05 10.42 -11.86
N ILE A 102 15.93 9.83 -12.32
CA ILE A 102 15.92 8.61 -13.12
C ILE A 102 15.56 8.99 -14.57
N ALA A 103 16.54 8.92 -15.46
CA ALA A 103 16.33 9.17 -16.88
C ALA A 103 15.43 8.09 -17.51
N ARG A 104 14.75 8.45 -18.60
CA ARG A 104 13.84 7.54 -19.32
C ARG A 104 14.57 6.31 -19.86
N GLU A 105 15.79 6.48 -20.29
CA GLU A 105 16.66 5.46 -20.88
C GLU A 105 17.33 4.58 -19.82
N ASP A 106 17.42 5.04 -18.57
CA ASP A 106 18.10 4.35 -17.48
C ASP A 106 17.25 3.17 -16.96
N LYS A 107 17.32 2.06 -17.69
CA LYS A 107 16.58 0.84 -17.35
C LYS A 107 16.99 0.28 -15.98
N GLU A 108 18.26 0.43 -15.62
CA GLU A 108 18.80 -0.12 -14.37
C GLU A 108 18.25 0.65 -13.16
N LYS A 109 18.35 1.98 -13.13
CA LYS A 109 17.75 2.79 -12.07
C LYS A 109 16.23 2.58 -11.98
N ARG A 110 15.55 2.43 -13.11
CA ARG A 110 14.11 2.13 -13.13
C ARG A 110 13.80 0.78 -12.52
N LYS A 111 14.59 -0.27 -12.81
CA LYS A 111 14.47 -1.60 -12.19
C LYS A 111 14.72 -1.52 -10.69
N GLN A 112 15.76 -0.79 -10.27
CA GLN A 112 16.07 -0.56 -8.85
C GLN A 112 14.92 0.16 -8.13
N TRP A 113 14.33 1.17 -8.76
CA TRP A 113 13.15 1.85 -8.21
C TRP A 113 11.96 0.89 -8.05
N MET A 114 11.67 0.07 -9.06
CA MET A 114 10.58 -0.91 -8.99
C MET A 114 10.84 -1.96 -7.90
N SER A 115 12.07 -2.44 -7.77
CA SER A 115 12.48 -3.38 -6.74
C SER A 115 12.16 -2.89 -5.32
N ARG A 116 12.21 -1.57 -5.07
CA ARG A 116 11.87 -1.00 -3.77
C ARG A 116 10.43 -1.30 -3.37
N GLY A 117 9.48 -1.29 -4.31
CA GLY A 117 8.08 -1.64 -4.03
C GLY A 117 7.93 -3.09 -3.57
N PHE A 118 8.64 -4.02 -4.21
CA PHE A 118 8.67 -5.44 -3.82
C PHE A 118 9.33 -5.68 -2.45
N ARG A 119 10.17 -4.75 -2.02
CA ARG A 119 10.80 -4.73 -0.69
C ARG A 119 10.08 -3.84 0.32
N PHE A 120 8.84 -3.44 0.03
CA PHE A 120 8.01 -2.62 0.93
C PHE A 120 8.62 -1.25 1.23
N PHE A 121 9.38 -0.69 0.28
CA PHE A 121 10.11 0.57 0.43
C PHE A 121 11.04 0.61 1.65
N ASP A 122 11.54 -0.55 2.05
CA ASP A 122 12.41 -0.77 3.22
C ASP A 122 11.79 -0.33 4.55
N ALA A 123 10.44 -0.30 4.64
CA ALA A 123 9.71 0.06 5.86
C ALA A 123 10.04 -0.89 7.04
N PRO A 124 10.10 -0.40 8.29
CA PRO A 124 10.39 -1.23 9.47
C PRO A 124 9.25 -2.17 9.86
N CYS A 125 8.03 -1.91 9.38
CA CYS A 125 6.85 -2.73 9.62
C CYS A 125 5.99 -2.79 8.35
N HIS A 126 5.25 -3.90 8.19
CA HIS A 126 4.31 -4.07 7.09
C HIS A 126 3.05 -4.78 7.59
N ILE A 127 1.89 -4.32 7.14
CA ILE A 127 0.59 -4.90 7.43
C ILE A 127 0.06 -5.50 6.12
N ALA A 128 -0.06 -6.82 6.05
CA ALA A 128 -0.78 -7.48 4.98
C ALA A 128 -2.23 -7.68 5.40
N ILE A 129 -3.16 -7.37 4.51
CA ILE A 129 -4.60 -7.55 4.72
C ILE A 129 -5.05 -8.73 3.88
N CYS A 130 -5.64 -9.72 4.54
CA CYS A 130 -6.16 -10.94 3.94
C CYS A 130 -7.68 -10.97 4.02
N SER A 131 -8.29 -11.73 3.13
CA SER A 131 -9.71 -12.10 3.17
C SER A 131 -9.83 -13.61 2.98
N ASP A 132 -10.93 -14.19 3.48
CA ASP A 132 -11.25 -15.60 3.23
C ASP A 132 -11.63 -15.80 1.76
N LYS A 133 -11.15 -16.88 1.15
CA LYS A 133 -11.45 -17.18 -0.26
C LYS A 133 -12.93 -17.52 -0.51
N SER A 134 -13.69 -17.87 0.53
CA SER A 134 -15.13 -18.09 0.46
C SER A 134 -15.95 -16.82 0.28
N MET A 135 -15.35 -15.65 0.58
CA MET A 135 -16.01 -14.35 0.41
C MET A 135 -16.07 -13.93 -1.08
N GLU A 136 -17.12 -13.22 -1.45
CA GLU A 136 -17.23 -12.65 -2.79
C GLU A 136 -16.24 -11.46 -2.95
N TYR A 137 -15.35 -11.60 -3.91
CA TYR A 137 -14.21 -10.72 -4.12
C TYR A 137 -14.56 -9.22 -4.18
N HIS A 138 -15.63 -8.83 -4.89
CA HIS A 138 -15.97 -7.41 -5.05
C HIS A 138 -16.50 -6.77 -3.76
N LEU A 139 -17.20 -7.51 -2.91
CA LEU A 139 -17.67 -7.02 -1.60
C LEU A 139 -16.49 -6.85 -0.64
N ASP A 140 -15.57 -7.80 -0.65
CA ASP A 140 -14.34 -7.72 0.14
C ASP A 140 -13.54 -6.47 -0.21
N MET A 141 -13.35 -6.19 -1.49
CA MET A 141 -12.53 -5.08 -1.97
C MET A 141 -13.03 -3.73 -1.51
N LEU A 142 -14.36 -3.51 -1.44
CA LEU A 142 -14.92 -2.25 -0.93
C LEU A 142 -14.56 -2.05 0.54
N GLY A 143 -14.80 -3.06 1.37
CA GLY A 143 -14.49 -3.01 2.80
C GLY A 143 -12.99 -2.88 3.08
N ILE A 144 -12.17 -3.65 2.36
CA ILE A 144 -10.71 -3.62 2.54
C ILE A 144 -10.11 -2.31 2.03
N GLY A 145 -10.64 -1.72 0.96
CA GLY A 145 -10.23 -0.39 0.51
C GLY A 145 -10.51 0.69 1.58
N ALA A 146 -11.68 0.66 2.21
CA ALA A 146 -12.02 1.53 3.34
C ALA A 146 -11.10 1.26 4.54
N MET A 147 -10.81 -0.01 4.87
CA MET A 147 -9.88 -0.41 5.92
C MET A 147 -8.47 0.12 5.68
N CYS A 148 -7.95 0.01 4.45
CA CYS A 148 -6.65 0.57 4.09
C CYS A 148 -6.58 2.07 4.37
N GLN A 149 -7.63 2.82 4.01
CA GLN A 149 -7.68 4.27 4.27
C GLN A 149 -7.74 4.55 5.78
N SER A 150 -8.54 3.80 6.55
CA SER A 150 -8.63 3.96 8.00
C SER A 150 -7.29 3.73 8.70
N ILE A 151 -6.56 2.67 8.32
CA ILE A 151 -5.20 2.40 8.84
C ILE A 151 -4.27 3.57 8.50
N CYS A 152 -4.30 4.05 7.24
CA CYS A 152 -3.44 5.14 6.81
C CYS A 152 -3.72 6.46 7.56
N LEU A 153 -4.97 6.76 7.85
CA LEU A 153 -5.36 7.95 8.62
C LEU A 153 -4.98 7.82 10.10
N ALA A 154 -5.30 6.67 10.72
CA ALA A 154 -4.96 6.43 12.11
C ALA A 154 -3.43 6.46 12.37
N ALA A 155 -2.62 6.03 11.40
CA ALA A 155 -1.17 6.06 11.52
C ALA A 155 -0.61 7.50 11.69
N LEU A 156 -1.27 8.50 11.09
CA LEU A 156 -0.83 9.89 11.19
C LEU A 156 -0.86 10.42 12.63
N GLU A 157 -1.78 9.96 13.45
CA GLU A 157 -1.88 10.35 14.87
C GLU A 157 -0.64 9.98 15.66
N TYR A 158 0.08 8.95 15.23
CA TYR A 158 1.30 8.44 15.86
C TYR A 158 2.58 8.90 15.14
N GLY A 159 2.50 9.92 14.27
CA GLY A 159 3.65 10.41 13.49
C GLY A 159 4.17 9.40 12.47
N LEU A 160 3.41 8.34 12.19
CA LEU A 160 3.73 7.33 11.20
C LEU A 160 3.16 7.70 9.82
N ALA A 161 3.84 7.24 8.79
CA ALA A 161 3.38 7.34 7.42
C ALA A 161 3.25 5.96 6.77
N THR A 162 2.47 5.88 5.71
CA THR A 162 2.12 4.63 5.08
C THR A 162 2.25 4.68 3.56
N CYS A 163 2.38 3.49 2.95
CA CYS A 163 2.18 3.30 1.53
C CYS A 163 1.36 2.03 1.30
N ILE A 164 0.16 2.15 0.73
CA ILE A 164 -0.57 1.01 0.22
C ILE A 164 0.15 0.58 -1.06
N ALA A 165 0.67 -0.65 -1.10
CA ALA A 165 1.52 -1.13 -2.18
C ALA A 165 1.22 -2.58 -2.54
N ASP A 166 0.62 -2.77 -3.70
CA ASP A 166 0.30 -4.12 -4.22
C ASP A 166 1.56 -4.94 -4.52
N GLN A 167 2.66 -4.29 -4.94
CA GLN A 167 3.92 -4.96 -5.23
C GLN A 167 4.41 -5.83 -4.06
N GLY A 168 4.17 -5.38 -2.83
CA GLY A 168 4.56 -6.12 -1.63
C GLY A 168 3.83 -7.44 -1.41
N ILE A 169 2.68 -7.65 -2.06
CA ILE A 169 1.88 -8.87 -1.93
C ILE A 169 1.81 -9.71 -3.22
N MET A 170 2.54 -9.34 -4.26
CA MET A 170 2.46 -10.03 -5.57
C MET A 170 2.99 -11.46 -5.55
N TYR A 171 3.85 -11.81 -4.61
CA TYR A 171 4.37 -13.16 -4.41
C TYR A 171 3.71 -13.79 -3.17
N ASP A 172 2.45 -14.19 -3.28
CA ASP A 172 1.65 -14.71 -2.15
C ASP A 172 2.25 -15.97 -1.52
N GLN A 173 2.93 -16.82 -2.32
CA GLN A 173 3.65 -17.99 -1.82
C GLN A 173 4.76 -17.63 -0.80
N VAL A 174 5.37 -16.45 -0.92
CA VAL A 174 6.37 -15.97 0.05
C VAL A 174 5.71 -15.67 1.39
N TRP A 175 4.57 -15.00 1.35
CA TRP A 175 3.78 -14.67 2.55
C TRP A 175 3.24 -15.93 3.23
N LYS A 176 2.74 -16.89 2.45
CA LYS A 176 2.29 -18.17 2.97
C LYS A 176 3.42 -18.91 3.70
N LYS A 177 4.61 -18.93 3.10
CA LYS A 177 5.78 -19.62 3.66
C LYS A 177 6.35 -18.94 4.91
N TYR A 178 6.56 -17.63 4.88
CA TYR A 178 7.31 -16.92 5.93
C TYR A 178 6.43 -16.20 6.94
N ALA A 179 5.17 -15.94 6.62
CA ALA A 179 4.20 -15.31 7.51
C ALA A 179 3.03 -16.24 7.89
N ASN A 180 3.10 -17.54 7.54
CA ASN A 180 2.13 -18.58 7.89
C ASN A 180 0.69 -18.25 7.48
N ILE A 181 0.49 -17.62 6.33
CA ILE A 181 -0.86 -17.32 5.83
C ILE A 181 -1.47 -18.61 5.28
N PRO A 182 -2.65 -19.04 5.77
CA PRO A 182 -3.30 -20.27 5.29
C PRO A 182 -3.69 -20.18 3.80
N GLU A 183 -3.74 -21.34 3.13
CA GLU A 183 -4.18 -21.44 1.73
C GLU A 183 -5.63 -21.00 1.52
N SER A 184 -6.47 -21.05 2.55
CA SER A 184 -7.85 -20.55 2.53
C SER A 184 -7.94 -19.02 2.46
N LYS A 185 -6.84 -18.30 2.68
CA LYS A 185 -6.81 -16.84 2.65
C LYS A 185 -6.24 -16.31 1.34
N ARG A 186 -6.77 -15.17 0.94
CA ARG A 186 -6.31 -14.36 -0.19
C ARG A 186 -5.65 -13.08 0.35
N LEU A 187 -4.46 -12.77 -0.11
CA LEU A 187 -3.82 -11.47 0.15
C LEU A 187 -4.47 -10.40 -0.74
N ILE A 188 -5.04 -9.36 -0.15
CA ILE A 188 -5.77 -8.31 -0.87
C ILE A 188 -4.96 -7.01 -0.95
N ALA A 189 -4.35 -6.59 0.14
CA ALA A 189 -3.59 -5.35 0.19
C ALA A 189 -2.37 -5.46 1.09
N GLY A 190 -1.36 -4.67 0.80
CA GLY A 190 -0.18 -4.51 1.64
C GLY A 190 0.04 -3.06 2.01
N ILE A 191 0.37 -2.78 3.27
CA ILE A 191 0.63 -1.44 3.78
C ILE A 191 2.00 -1.41 4.42
N ALA A 192 2.95 -0.74 3.77
CA ALA A 192 4.21 -0.37 4.39
C ALA A 192 3.97 0.75 5.41
N ILE A 193 4.54 0.65 6.61
CA ILE A 193 4.33 1.61 7.70
C ILE A 193 5.62 1.86 8.46
N GLY A 194 5.89 3.12 8.81
CA GLY A 194 7.08 3.55 9.55
C GLY A 194 7.15 5.06 9.70
N TYR A 195 8.17 5.54 10.41
CA TYR A 195 8.47 6.97 10.49
C TYR A 195 8.99 7.47 9.15
N PRO A 196 8.39 8.50 8.55
CA PRO A 196 8.76 8.96 7.22
C PRO A 196 10.16 9.57 7.19
N ASP A 197 10.92 9.24 6.14
CA ASP A 197 12.13 9.97 5.76
C ASP A 197 11.74 11.07 4.77
N TRP A 198 11.53 12.29 5.26
CA TRP A 198 11.13 13.43 4.43
C TRP A 198 12.24 13.97 3.53
N ASP A 199 13.49 13.62 3.78
CA ASP A 199 14.62 14.03 2.94
C ASP A 199 14.72 13.19 1.67
N PHE A 200 14.10 12.01 1.67
CA PHE A 200 14.07 11.15 0.50
C PHE A 200 13.24 11.78 -0.64
N PRO A 201 13.83 11.97 -1.84
CA PRO A 201 13.22 12.78 -2.90
C PRO A 201 11.80 12.35 -3.29
N ALA A 202 11.52 11.06 -3.43
CA ALA A 202 10.19 10.58 -3.80
C ALA A 202 9.11 10.89 -2.74
N ASN A 203 9.47 11.12 -1.47
CA ASN A 203 8.55 11.50 -0.41
C ASN A 203 8.11 12.97 -0.50
N LYS A 204 8.76 13.77 -1.33
CA LYS A 204 8.34 15.16 -1.64
C LYS A 204 7.15 15.22 -2.60
N LEU A 205 6.80 14.10 -3.23
CA LEU A 205 5.70 14.04 -4.18
C LEU A 205 4.35 14.33 -3.52
N VAL A 206 3.64 15.31 -4.05
CA VAL A 206 2.24 15.59 -3.72
C VAL A 206 1.42 15.39 -4.98
N THR A 207 0.60 14.34 -5.00
CA THR A 207 -0.22 13.99 -6.17
C THR A 207 -1.46 14.88 -6.28
N SER A 208 -1.76 15.36 -7.49
CA SER A 208 -2.99 16.08 -7.80
C SER A 208 -4.24 15.19 -7.71
N ARG A 209 -5.38 15.82 -7.72
CA ARG A 209 -6.69 15.18 -7.89
C ARG A 209 -7.47 15.94 -8.95
N GLU A 210 -8.41 15.28 -9.59
CA GLU A 210 -9.38 15.97 -10.44
C GLU A 210 -10.24 16.89 -9.57
N PRO A 211 -10.60 18.09 -10.07
CA PRO A 211 -11.55 18.97 -9.40
C PRO A 211 -12.90 18.27 -9.19
N VAL A 212 -13.55 18.55 -8.05
CA VAL A 212 -14.82 17.91 -7.67
C VAL A 212 -15.88 18.08 -8.77
N ASP A 213 -16.02 19.30 -9.32
CA ASP A 213 -17.02 19.60 -10.35
C ASP A 213 -16.81 18.82 -11.66
N LYS A 214 -15.57 18.36 -11.93
CA LYS A 214 -15.26 17.55 -13.12
C LYS A 214 -15.70 16.10 -13.01
N ILE A 215 -15.91 15.62 -11.80
CA ILE A 215 -16.25 14.22 -11.49
C ILE A 215 -17.58 14.06 -10.77
N THR A 216 -18.35 15.16 -10.62
CA THR A 216 -19.62 15.19 -9.90
C THR A 216 -20.72 15.72 -10.79
N THR A 217 -21.86 15.07 -10.77
CA THR A 217 -23.11 15.60 -11.33
C THR A 217 -24.01 16.01 -10.17
N TRP A 218 -24.41 17.27 -10.16
CA TRP A 218 -25.30 17.86 -9.14
C TRP A 218 -26.72 17.86 -9.66
N LEU A 219 -27.67 17.32 -8.90
CA LEU A 219 -29.10 17.30 -9.22
C LEU A 219 -29.89 17.73 -7.98
N GLY A 220 -30.86 18.65 -8.15
CA GLY A 220 -31.76 19.09 -7.08
C GLY A 220 -31.14 20.01 -6.02
N PHE A 221 -30.05 20.70 -6.36
CA PHE A 221 -29.42 21.73 -5.52
C PHE A 221 -29.73 23.09 -6.15
N GLU A 222 -30.82 23.70 -5.74
CA GLU A 222 -31.25 25.06 -6.11
C GLU A 222 -30.86 26.07 -5.02
#